data_b5cc4972244d02edd6fba44ead372bfe
#
_entry.id   b5cc4972244d02edd6fba44ead372bfe
#
_cell.length_a   1.000
_cell.length_b   1.000
_cell.length_c   1.000
_cell.angle_alpha   90.00
_cell.angle_beta   90.00
_cell.angle_gamma   90.00
#
_symmetry.space_group_name_H-M   'P 1'
#
loop_
_entity.id
_entity.type
_entity.pdbx_description
1 polymer ?
#
loop_
_entity_poly.entity_id
_entity_poly.type
_entity_poly.pdbx_seq_one_letter_code
_entity_poly.pdbx_strand_id
1 'polypeptide(L)' 'MKKLSALKPGVKAIIRKIESPETHLKLMEMGCLPGEEVVVYRKAPMGDPLSIYVAGYNLSIRKEEADAVWVEEC' A
#
# COMPACT_ATOMS: atom_id res chain seq x y z
N MET A 1 -0.21 8.55 -11.33
CA MET A 1 -0.36 7.59 -10.24
C MET A 1 0.37 6.29 -10.56
N LYS A 2 0.80 5.57 -9.57
CA LYS A 2 1.43 4.26 -9.76
C LYS A 2 0.85 3.28 -8.74
N LYS A 3 1.11 2.00 -8.95
CA LYS A 3 0.68 0.98 -8.01
C LYS A 3 1.55 1.01 -6.76
N LEU A 4 0.96 0.70 -5.63
CA LEU A 4 1.70 0.65 -4.36
C LEU A 4 2.87 -0.33 -4.45
N SER A 5 2.69 -1.44 -5.17
CA SER A 5 3.73 -2.44 -5.36
C SER A 5 4.94 -1.92 -6.15
N ALA A 6 4.75 -0.85 -6.91
CA ALA A 6 5.83 -0.23 -7.71
C ALA A 6 6.56 0.87 -6.94
N LEU A 7 6.08 1.23 -5.77
CA LEU A 7 6.66 2.31 -4.97
C LEU A 7 7.99 1.85 -4.38
N LYS A 8 9.02 2.67 -4.51
CA LYS A 8 10.32 2.35 -3.94
C LYS A 8 10.30 2.51 -2.42
N PRO A 9 11.06 1.69 -1.69
CA PRO A 9 11.16 1.85 -0.24
C PRO A 9 11.61 3.26 0.15
N GLY A 10 10.97 3.82 1.17
CA GLY A 10 11.27 5.14 1.69
C GLY A 10 10.52 6.28 1.03
N VAL A 11 9.81 6.04 -0.05
CA VAL A 11 9.05 7.08 -0.74
C VAL A 11 7.65 7.20 -0.13
N LYS A 12 7.26 8.41 0.22
CA LYS A 12 5.92 8.68 0.74
C LYS A 12 4.94 8.88 -0.40
N ALA A 13 3.73 8.39 -0.21
CA ALA A 13 2.68 8.56 -1.20
C ALA A 13 1.31 8.61 -0.52
N ILE A 14 0.31 9.05 -1.25
CA ILE A 14 -1.07 9.11 -0.77
C ILE A 14 -1.87 8.05 -1.52
N ILE A 15 -2.64 7.26 -0.78
CA ILE A 15 -3.54 6.28 -1.38
C ILE A 15 -4.67 7.03 -2.07
N ARG A 16 -4.86 6.76 -3.36
CA ARG A 16 -5.90 7.41 -4.15
C ARG A 16 -7.06 6.50 -4.49
N LYS A 17 -6.78 5.23 -4.78
CA LYS A 17 -7.81 4.31 -5.24
C LYS A 17 -7.42 2.88 -4.93
N ILE A 18 -8.40 2.06 -4.57
CA ILE A 18 -8.23 0.63 -4.39
C ILE A 18 -9.22 -0.05 -5.34
N GLU A 19 -8.71 -0.78 -6.34
CA GLU A 19 -9.54 -1.31 -7.41
C GLU A 19 -10.38 -2.53 -7.04
N SER A 20 -9.78 -3.47 -6.30
CA SER A 20 -10.47 -4.71 -5.97
C SER A 20 -11.43 -4.50 -4.80
N PRO A 21 -12.73 -4.83 -4.96
CA PRO A 21 -13.66 -4.73 -3.83
C PRO A 21 -13.25 -5.55 -2.62
N GLU A 22 -12.71 -6.74 -2.84
CA GLU A 22 -12.26 -7.62 -1.75
C GLU A 22 -11.06 -7.02 -1.04
N THR A 23 -10.08 -6.55 -1.80
CA THR A 23 -8.90 -5.91 -1.25
C THR A 23 -9.28 -4.61 -0.54
N HIS A 24 -10.21 -3.84 -1.12
CA HIS A 24 -10.68 -2.60 -0.52
C HIS A 24 -11.24 -2.86 0.87
N LEU A 25 -12.12 -3.85 1.00
CA LEU A 25 -12.73 -4.17 2.29
C LEU A 25 -11.66 -4.59 3.31
N LYS A 26 -10.76 -5.46 2.89
CA LYS A 26 -9.69 -5.93 3.76
C LYS A 26 -8.78 -4.80 4.24
N LEU A 27 -8.35 -3.95 3.32
CA LEU A 27 -7.46 -2.83 3.65
C LEU A 27 -8.19 -1.77 4.48
N MET A 28 -9.46 -1.56 4.22
CA MET A 28 -10.27 -0.63 4.99
C MET A 28 -10.34 -1.06 6.46
N GLU A 29 -10.49 -2.35 6.72
CA GLU A 29 -10.50 -2.87 8.08
C GLU A 29 -9.18 -2.66 8.79
N MET A 30 -8.09 -2.55 8.04
CA MET A 30 -6.76 -2.29 8.57
C MET A 30 -6.39 -0.81 8.62
N GLY A 31 -7.31 0.07 8.22
CA GLY A 31 -7.05 1.51 8.23
C GLY A 31 -6.39 2.04 6.96
N CYS A 32 -6.24 1.23 5.93
CA CYS A 32 -5.66 1.67 4.66
C CYS A 32 -6.75 2.26 3.78
N LEU A 33 -7.05 3.52 3.98
CA LEU A 33 -8.13 4.21 3.27
C LEU A 33 -7.58 5.18 2.23
N PRO A 34 -8.35 5.44 1.16
CA PRO A 34 -7.99 6.54 0.26
C PRO A 34 -7.83 7.84 1.04
N GLY A 35 -6.77 8.59 0.71
CA GLY A 35 -6.42 9.81 1.42
C GLY A 35 -5.36 9.62 2.49
N GLU A 36 -5.08 8.39 2.90
CA GLU A 36 -4.04 8.12 3.90
C GLU A 36 -2.66 8.14 3.27
N GLU A 37 -1.68 8.63 4.03
CA GLU A 37 -0.29 8.60 3.62
C GLU A 37 0.27 7.20 3.86
N VAL A 38 1.06 6.71 2.91
CA VAL A 38 1.66 5.39 2.98
C VAL A 38 3.14 5.46 2.62
N VAL A 39 3.94 4.65 3.28
CA VAL A 39 5.36 4.48 2.97
C VAL A 39 5.64 2.99 2.91
N VAL A 40 6.29 2.54 1.83
CA VAL A 40 6.84 1.18 1.79
C VAL A 40 8.22 1.27 2.41
N TYR A 41 8.44 0.61 3.53
CA TYR A 41 9.75 0.68 4.15
C TYR A 41 10.60 -0.57 3.89
N ARG A 42 9.99 -1.65 3.44
CA ARG A 42 10.72 -2.87 3.12
C ARG A 42 9.93 -3.76 2.17
N LYS A 43 10.64 -4.41 1.26
CA LYS A 43 10.09 -5.46 0.41
C LYS A 43 10.89 -6.74 0.68
N ALA A 44 10.20 -7.87 0.77
CA ALA A 44 10.88 -9.15 0.86
C ALA A 44 11.71 -9.41 -0.41
N PRO A 45 12.69 -10.32 -0.37
CA PRO A 45 13.61 -10.55 -1.51
C PRO A 45 12.92 -10.80 -2.84
N MET A 46 11.77 -11.43 -2.86
CA MET A 46 11.00 -11.68 -4.08
C MET A 46 9.93 -10.61 -4.34
N GLY A 47 9.95 -9.51 -3.58
CA GLY A 47 8.95 -8.46 -3.73
C GLY A 47 7.63 -8.75 -3.02
N ASP A 48 7.55 -9.84 -2.26
CA ASP A 48 6.32 -10.27 -1.59
C ASP A 48 6.68 -10.97 -0.27
N PRO A 49 6.15 -10.54 0.87
CA PRO A 49 5.23 -9.40 1.03
C PRO A 49 5.95 -8.04 1.09
N LEU A 50 5.15 -6.98 1.09
CA LEU A 50 5.64 -5.63 1.34
C LEU A 50 5.33 -5.23 2.77
N SER A 51 6.29 -4.57 3.42
CA SER A 51 6.07 -3.99 4.74
C SER A 51 5.81 -2.50 4.54
N ILE A 52 4.66 -2.04 4.98
CA ILE A 52 4.24 -0.65 4.82
C ILE A 52 3.91 -0.01 6.15
N TYR A 53 3.98 1.31 6.17
CA TYR A 53 3.56 2.12 7.30
C TYR A 53 2.42 3.01 6.82
N VAL A 54 1.27 2.88 7.44
CA VAL A 54 0.07 3.63 7.05
C VAL A 54 -0.82 3.84 8.28
N ALA A 55 -1.40 5.02 8.37
CA ALA A 55 -2.33 5.38 9.46
C ALA A 55 -1.76 5.10 10.85
N GLY A 56 -0.45 5.22 11.03
CA GLY A 56 0.21 4.99 12.31
C GLY A 56 0.55 3.54 12.62
N TYR A 57 0.34 2.64 11.67
CA TYR A 57 0.58 1.21 11.86
C TYR A 57 1.56 0.64 10.86
N ASN A 58 2.30 -0.36 11.31
CA ASN A 58 3.11 -1.19 10.42
C ASN A 58 2.26 -2.37 9.97
N LEU A 59 2.14 -2.55 8.67
CA LEU A 59 1.37 -3.64 8.09
C LEU A 59 2.20 -4.40 7.08
N SER A 60 1.92 -5.69 6.96
CA SER A 60 2.50 -6.52 5.92
C SER A 60 1.38 -6.88 4.94
N ILE A 61 1.55 -6.55 3.67
CA ILE A 61 0.55 -6.86 2.66
C ILE A 61 1.18 -7.63 1.52
N ARG A 62 0.37 -8.43 0.85
CA ARG A 62 0.83 -9.21 -0.28
C ARG A 62 1.00 -8.32 -1.50
N LYS A 63 1.93 -8.72 -2.37
CA LYS A 63 2.17 -7.99 -3.62
C LYS A 63 0.89 -7.85 -4.44
N GLU A 64 0.09 -8.92 -4.55
CA GLU A 64 -1.16 -8.85 -5.31
C GLU A 64 -2.16 -7.85 -4.72
N GLU A 65 -2.15 -7.68 -3.40
CA GLU A 65 -2.98 -6.67 -2.76
C GLU A 65 -2.46 -5.28 -3.07
N ALA A 66 -1.15 -5.10 -3.02
CA ALA A 66 -0.54 -3.82 -3.36
C ALA A 66 -0.73 -3.46 -4.84
N ASP A 67 -0.83 -4.47 -5.71
CA ASP A 67 -1.11 -4.23 -7.13
C ASP A 67 -2.49 -3.62 -7.36
N ALA A 68 -3.41 -3.77 -6.43
CA ALA A 68 -4.75 -3.21 -6.53
C ALA A 68 -4.86 -1.80 -5.95
N VAL A 69 -3.79 -1.28 -5.37
CA VAL A 69 -3.79 0.03 -4.72
C VAL A 69 -3.03 1.02 -5.58
N TRP A 70 -3.69 2.12 -5.92
CA TRP A 70 -3.10 3.21 -6.68
C TRP A 70 -2.72 4.34 -5.74
N VAL A 71 -1.50 4.83 -5.87
CA VAL A 71 -0.96 5.87 -5.00
C VAL A 71 -0.38 7.00 -5.84
N GLU A 72 -0.29 8.16 -5.22
CA GLU A 72 0.34 9.33 -5.81
C GLU A 72 1.51 9.75 -4.92
N GLU A 73 2.71 9.82 -5.48
CA GLU A 73 3.87 10.23 -4.69
C GLU A 73 3.72 11.67 -4.20
N CYS A 74 4.18 11.91 -2.99
CA CYS A 74 4.19 13.24 -2.40
C CYS A 74 5.25 14.14 -3.01
#